data_dee7017f2c4222726724b31e2470c0a5
#
_entry.id   dee7017f2c4222726724b31e2470c0a5
#
_cell.length_a   1.000
_cell.length_b   1.000
_cell.length_c   1.000
_cell.angle_alpha   90.00
_cell.angle_beta   90.00
_cell.angle_gamma   90.00
#
_symmetry.space_group_name_H-M   'P 1'
#
loop_
_entity.id
_entity.type
_entity.pdbx_description
1 polymer ?
#
loop_
_entity_poly.entity_id
_entity_poly.type
_entity_poly.pdbx_seq_one_letter_code
_entity_poly.pdbx_strand_id
1 'polypeptide(L)'
;SLGGSLIIPNKINIKVLKEFRKIILKNTKKYKFIIVCGGGKTARNYIKGLENEPIKKKEFFQCLLGISATRLNARFMTYFFGRDANQGMPHDMKDIENLLRMHDIVFCGALRYAKNETSDSVAAKLARHFNTDFINLTDITGLYDKNPKRYKNAKFISEISHKEFCSIAKKLK
;
A
#
# COMPACT_ATOMS: atom_id res chain seq x y z
N SER A 1 2.26 2.47 -4.26
CA SER A 1 1.84 1.51 -3.21
C SER A 1 2.82 0.35 -3.12
N LEU A 2 3.22 -0.02 -1.92
CA LEU A 2 3.98 -1.25 -1.65
C LEU A 2 3.02 -2.26 -1.00
N GLY A 3 2.56 -3.22 -1.78
CA GLY A 3 1.59 -4.21 -1.35
C GLY A 3 2.04 -4.97 -0.10
N GLY A 4 1.16 -5.10 0.89
CA GLY A 4 1.47 -5.79 2.13
C GLY A 4 1.85 -7.26 1.96
N SER A 5 1.42 -7.90 0.87
CA SER A 5 1.84 -9.26 0.48
C SER A 5 3.31 -9.35 0.05
N LEU A 6 3.91 -8.23 -0.37
CA LEU A 6 5.36 -8.15 -0.66
C LEU A 6 6.17 -7.94 0.62
N ILE A 7 5.63 -7.20 1.60
CA ILE A 7 6.29 -6.94 2.88
C ILE A 7 6.23 -8.20 3.76
N ILE A 8 5.01 -8.70 3.98
CA ILE A 8 4.73 -9.81 4.88
C ILE A 8 3.68 -10.78 4.29
N PRO A 9 4.07 -11.64 3.34
CA PRO A 9 3.18 -12.69 2.80
C PRO A 9 2.72 -13.67 3.90
N ASN A 10 3.64 -14.24 4.63
CA ASN A 10 3.45 -15.05 5.86
C ASN A 10 4.44 -14.60 6.95
N LYS A 11 5.68 -14.38 6.59
CA LYS A 11 6.77 -13.78 7.38
C LYS A 11 7.36 -12.62 6.59
N ILE A 12 8.15 -11.77 7.23
CA ILE A 12 8.80 -10.62 6.56
C ILE A 12 9.67 -11.13 5.41
N ASN A 13 9.46 -10.59 4.21
CA ASN A 13 10.15 -11.01 2.98
C ASN A 13 11.42 -10.18 2.77
N ILE A 14 12.43 -10.42 3.60
CA ILE A 14 13.70 -9.67 3.61
C ILE A 14 14.37 -9.64 2.23
N LYS A 15 14.29 -10.73 1.45
CA LYS A 15 14.89 -10.79 0.12
C LYS A 15 14.29 -9.72 -0.82
N VAL A 16 12.98 -9.68 -0.93
CA VAL A 16 12.27 -8.70 -1.77
C VAL A 16 12.51 -7.28 -1.26
N LEU A 17 12.50 -7.07 0.06
CA LEU A 17 12.70 -5.75 0.65
C LEU A 17 14.12 -5.23 0.46
N LYS A 18 15.16 -6.07 0.46
CA LYS A 18 16.52 -5.68 0.12
C LYS A 18 16.65 -5.21 -1.33
N GLU A 19 16.06 -5.95 -2.28
CA GLU A 19 16.04 -5.53 -3.69
C GLU A 19 15.24 -4.23 -3.88
N PHE A 20 14.09 -4.11 -3.25
CA PHE A 20 13.29 -2.89 -3.26
C PHE A 20 14.11 -1.69 -2.74
N ARG A 21 14.77 -1.84 -1.58
CA ARG A 21 15.63 -0.77 -1.01
C ARG A 21 16.73 -0.36 -1.99
N LYS A 22 17.41 -1.32 -2.60
CA LYS A 22 18.47 -1.06 -3.58
C LYS A 22 17.96 -0.24 -4.77
N ILE A 23 16.79 -0.60 -5.30
CA ILE A 23 16.16 0.12 -6.43
C ILE A 23 15.79 1.55 -6.03
N ILE A 24 15.12 1.72 -4.89
CA ILE A 24 14.71 3.04 -4.41
C ILE A 24 15.92 3.94 -4.19
N LEU A 25 16.92 3.50 -3.43
CA LEU A 25 18.12 4.28 -3.13
C LEU A 25 18.90 4.69 -4.39
N LYS A 26 18.96 3.82 -5.41
CA LYS A 26 19.61 4.16 -6.70
C LYS A 26 18.92 5.33 -7.41
N ASN A 27 17.65 5.55 -7.15
CA ASN A 27 16.84 6.53 -7.86
C ASN A 27 16.54 7.82 -7.09
N THR A 28 17.01 7.98 -5.84
CA THR A 28 16.78 9.20 -5.01
C THR A 28 17.39 10.47 -5.61
N LYS A 29 18.46 10.34 -6.42
CA LYS A 29 19.03 11.50 -7.13
C LYS A 29 18.09 12.13 -8.17
N LYS A 30 17.08 11.39 -8.65
CA LYS A 30 16.15 11.85 -9.69
C LYS A 30 14.73 12.04 -9.17
N TYR A 31 14.33 11.28 -8.15
CA TYR A 31 12.95 11.21 -7.70
C TYR A 31 12.85 11.28 -6.18
N LYS A 32 11.79 11.90 -5.70
CA LYS A 32 11.29 11.72 -4.34
C LYS A 32 10.21 10.65 -4.32
N PHE A 33 10.16 9.87 -3.25
CA PHE A 33 9.26 8.73 -3.15
C PHE A 33 8.31 8.86 -1.96
N ILE A 34 7.01 8.73 -2.22
CA ILE A 34 6.01 8.48 -1.19
C ILE A 34 5.60 7.01 -1.30
N ILE A 35 5.85 6.22 -0.27
CA ILE A 35 5.63 4.77 -0.27
C ILE A 35 4.55 4.41 0.74
N VAL A 36 3.37 4.10 0.24
CA VAL A 36 2.24 3.66 1.07
C VAL A 36 2.33 2.15 1.28
N CYS A 37 2.51 1.72 2.51
CA CYS A 37 2.63 0.32 2.87
C CYS A 37 1.27 -0.34 3.09
N GLY A 38 1.05 -1.51 2.50
CA GLY A 38 -0.12 -2.34 2.76
C GLY A 38 -0.01 -3.15 4.05
N GLY A 39 -1.13 -3.63 4.58
CA GLY A 39 -1.19 -4.35 5.85
C GLY A 39 -0.75 -5.83 5.78
N GLY A 40 -0.80 -6.46 4.61
CA GLY A 40 -0.33 -7.83 4.37
C GLY A 40 -1.07 -8.89 5.17
N LYS A 41 -0.37 -9.97 5.51
CA LYS A 41 -0.89 -11.08 6.33
C LYS A 41 -1.26 -10.62 7.73
N THR A 42 -0.50 -9.68 8.30
CA THR A 42 -0.76 -9.10 9.63
C THR A 42 -2.16 -8.51 9.72
N ALA A 43 -2.52 -7.61 8.80
CA ALA A 43 -3.86 -7.01 8.76
C ALA A 43 -4.96 -8.09 8.62
N ARG A 44 -4.78 -9.03 7.69
CA ARG A 44 -5.76 -10.10 7.46
C ARG A 44 -5.98 -10.99 8.68
N ASN A 45 -4.92 -11.31 9.42
CA ASN A 45 -5.04 -12.12 10.64
C ASN A 45 -5.83 -11.40 11.74
N TYR A 46 -5.54 -10.12 12.01
CA TYR A 46 -6.27 -9.35 13.01
C TYR A 46 -7.73 -9.11 12.61
N ILE A 47 -7.98 -8.74 11.35
CA ILE A 47 -9.33 -8.53 10.82
C ILE A 47 -10.16 -9.82 10.95
N LYS A 48 -9.57 -10.96 10.55
CA LYS A 48 -10.22 -12.26 10.65
C LYS A 48 -10.49 -12.68 12.11
N GLY A 49 -9.62 -12.30 13.04
CA GLY A 49 -9.81 -12.55 14.47
C GLY A 49 -11.08 -11.95 15.05
N LEU A 50 -11.60 -10.86 14.44
CA LEU A 50 -12.87 -10.24 14.84
C LEU A 50 -14.08 -10.71 14.00
N GLU A 51 -13.89 -11.57 12.99
CA GLU A 51 -14.93 -11.87 11.98
C GLU A 51 -16.20 -12.43 12.62
N ASN A 52 -16.07 -13.37 13.56
CA ASN A 52 -17.18 -14.07 14.19
C ASN A 52 -17.57 -13.51 15.57
N GLU A 53 -16.92 -12.46 16.04
CA GLU A 53 -17.17 -11.88 17.35
C GLU A 53 -18.46 -11.01 17.34
N PRO A 54 -19.31 -11.06 18.38
CA PRO A 54 -20.55 -10.30 18.46
C PRO A 54 -20.31 -8.83 18.88
N ILE A 55 -19.47 -8.12 18.13
CA ILE A 55 -19.02 -6.76 18.46
C ILE A 55 -19.82 -5.74 17.65
N LYS A 56 -20.46 -4.77 18.32
CA LYS A 56 -21.07 -3.61 17.65
C LYS A 56 -20.00 -2.82 16.90
N LYS A 57 -20.31 -2.33 15.67
CA LYS A 57 -19.39 -1.61 14.79
C LYS A 57 -18.14 -2.43 14.38
N LYS A 58 -18.28 -3.74 14.29
CA LYS A 58 -17.18 -4.65 13.93
C LYS A 58 -16.38 -4.21 12.72
N GLU A 59 -17.04 -3.85 11.62
CA GLU A 59 -16.38 -3.37 10.39
C GLU A 59 -15.49 -2.15 10.62
N PHE A 60 -15.93 -1.22 11.48
CA PHE A 60 -15.13 -0.06 11.86
C PHE A 60 -13.85 -0.47 12.61
N PHE A 61 -13.97 -1.36 13.58
CA PHE A 61 -12.81 -1.86 14.34
C PHE A 61 -11.87 -2.70 13.46
N GLN A 62 -12.39 -3.52 12.57
CA GLN A 62 -11.60 -4.24 11.57
C GLN A 62 -10.83 -3.28 10.65
N CYS A 63 -11.45 -2.18 10.25
CA CYS A 63 -10.77 -1.13 9.47
C CYS A 63 -9.63 -0.47 10.27
N LEU A 64 -9.85 -0.15 11.55
CA LEU A 64 -8.81 0.43 12.43
C LEU A 64 -7.62 -0.54 12.62
N LEU A 65 -7.89 -1.84 12.77
CA LEU A 65 -6.83 -2.86 12.81
C LEU A 65 -6.05 -2.91 11.50
N GLY A 66 -6.75 -2.83 10.37
CA GLY A 66 -6.12 -2.72 9.05
C GLY A 66 -5.20 -1.51 8.94
N ILE A 67 -5.67 -0.32 9.35
CA ILE A 67 -4.88 0.91 9.41
C ILE A 67 -3.64 0.72 10.29
N SER A 68 -3.81 0.17 11.49
CA SER A 68 -2.72 -0.09 12.44
C SER A 68 -1.66 -1.01 11.85
N ALA A 69 -2.08 -2.08 11.16
CA ALA A 69 -1.16 -3.00 10.49
C ALA A 69 -0.40 -2.34 9.34
N THR A 70 -1.04 -1.46 8.54
CA THR A 70 -0.34 -0.71 7.49
C THR A 70 0.70 0.23 8.06
N ARG A 71 0.39 0.91 9.18
CA ARG A 71 1.32 1.81 9.88
C ARG A 71 2.47 1.05 10.53
N LEU A 72 2.22 -0.14 11.09
CA LEU A 72 3.27 -1.02 11.61
C LEU A 72 4.26 -1.40 10.50
N ASN A 73 3.75 -1.82 9.33
CA ASN A 73 4.60 -2.14 8.18
C ASN A 73 5.37 -0.92 7.68
N ALA A 74 4.74 0.26 7.62
CA ALA A 74 5.42 1.50 7.26
C ALA A 74 6.53 1.86 8.27
N ARG A 75 6.27 1.71 9.57
CA ARG A 75 7.27 1.91 10.63
C ARG A 75 8.44 0.94 10.48
N PHE A 76 8.17 -0.32 10.22
CA PHE A 76 9.20 -1.30 9.92
C PHE A 76 10.05 -0.86 8.72
N MET A 77 9.42 -0.38 7.64
CA MET A 77 10.14 0.08 6.45
C MET A 77 10.98 1.33 6.73
N THR A 78 10.53 2.29 7.55
CA THR A 78 11.37 3.43 7.93
C THR A 78 12.63 2.96 8.66
N TYR A 79 12.52 2.03 9.59
CA TYR A 79 13.67 1.46 10.30
C TYR A 79 14.56 0.63 9.38
N PHE A 80 13.97 -0.12 8.44
CA PHE A 80 14.71 -0.91 7.45
C PHE A 80 15.55 -0.04 6.50
N PHE A 81 15.08 1.18 6.19
CA PHE A 81 15.82 2.18 5.40
C PHE A 81 16.76 3.05 6.25
N GLY A 82 16.54 3.14 7.54
CA GLY A 82 17.37 3.90 8.46
C GLY A 82 17.36 5.40 8.16
N ARG A 83 18.54 6.01 8.00
CA ARG A 83 18.67 7.45 7.76
C ARG A 83 18.16 7.92 6.39
N ASP A 84 17.96 7.00 5.47
CA ASP A 84 17.52 7.32 4.10
C ASP A 84 16.03 7.65 4.01
N ALA A 85 15.25 7.42 5.08
CA ALA A 85 13.80 7.62 5.10
C ALA A 85 13.35 8.49 6.29
N ASN A 86 12.06 8.89 6.25
CA ASN A 86 11.42 9.64 7.34
C ASN A 86 11.48 8.90 8.68
N GLN A 87 11.59 9.64 9.77
CA GLN A 87 11.60 9.06 11.12
C GLN A 87 10.20 9.05 11.77
N GLY A 88 9.39 10.07 11.52
CA GLY A 88 8.01 10.16 11.98
C GLY A 88 7.07 9.30 11.14
N MET A 89 5.87 9.01 11.67
CA MET A 89 4.80 8.35 10.92
C MET A 89 3.73 9.38 10.54
N PRO A 90 3.58 9.73 9.25
CA PRO A 90 2.57 10.69 8.84
C PRO A 90 1.16 10.13 8.99
N HIS A 91 0.24 10.97 9.42
CA HIS A 91 -1.17 10.65 9.63
C HIS A 91 -2.10 11.36 8.65
N ASP A 92 -1.59 12.37 7.94
CA ASP A 92 -2.33 13.10 6.92
C ASP A 92 -1.42 13.63 5.80
N MET A 93 -2.02 14.31 4.82
CA MET A 93 -1.31 14.84 3.64
C MET A 93 -0.28 15.91 4.01
N LYS A 94 -0.61 16.78 4.98
CA LYS A 94 0.27 17.87 5.44
C LYS A 94 1.52 17.32 6.11
N ASP A 95 1.40 16.24 6.88
CA ASP A 95 2.56 15.55 7.46
C ASP A 95 3.50 15.06 6.36
N ILE A 96 2.94 14.48 5.28
CA ILE A 96 3.73 14.00 4.13
C ILE A 96 4.43 15.15 3.42
N GLU A 97 3.73 16.27 3.19
CA GLU A 97 4.32 17.47 2.60
C GLU A 97 5.52 17.96 3.41
N ASN A 98 5.37 18.03 4.74
CA ASN A 98 6.44 18.46 5.63
C ASN A 98 7.65 17.50 5.61
N LEU A 99 7.38 16.18 5.62
CA LEU A 99 8.42 15.17 5.56
C LEU A 99 9.17 15.17 4.23
N LEU A 100 8.49 15.42 3.10
CA LEU A 100 9.13 15.52 1.78
C LEU A 100 10.07 16.72 1.62
N ARG A 101 9.96 17.73 2.48
CA ARG A 101 10.93 18.84 2.50
C ARG A 101 12.28 18.40 3.06
N MET A 102 12.30 17.40 3.94
CA MET A 102 13.48 16.94 4.66
C MET A 102 14.00 15.59 4.18
N HIS A 103 13.17 14.80 3.50
CA HIS A 103 13.49 13.43 3.09
C HIS A 103 13.12 13.19 1.63
N ASP A 104 13.93 12.42 0.93
CA ASP A 104 13.64 11.97 -0.44
C ASP A 104 12.76 10.71 -0.46
N ILE A 105 12.68 10.00 0.67
CA ILE A 105 11.88 8.79 0.83
C ILE A 105 10.97 8.95 2.04
N VAL A 106 9.65 8.91 1.82
CA VAL A 106 8.64 8.98 2.88
C VAL A 106 7.78 7.73 2.86
N PHE A 107 7.87 6.93 3.91
CA PHE A 107 6.97 5.80 4.15
C PHE A 107 5.77 6.23 4.97
N CYS A 108 4.59 5.76 4.59
CA CYS A 108 3.36 5.89 5.36
C CYS A 108 2.52 4.61 5.28
N GLY A 109 1.62 4.43 6.23
CA GLY A 109 0.49 3.53 6.13
C GLY A 109 -0.76 4.26 5.65
N ALA A 110 -1.94 3.71 5.94
CA ALA A 110 -3.20 4.43 5.78
C ALA A 110 -3.19 5.69 6.68
N LEU A 111 -3.59 6.83 6.10
CA LEU A 111 -3.50 8.12 6.78
C LEU A 111 -4.63 8.29 7.80
N ARG A 112 -5.86 8.47 7.35
CA ARG A 112 -7.06 8.61 8.21
C ARG A 112 -8.07 7.52 7.86
N TYR A 113 -8.96 7.25 8.79
CA TYR A 113 -10.08 6.37 8.52
C TYR A 113 -10.96 6.95 7.41
N ALA A 114 -11.21 6.14 6.40
CA ALA A 114 -12.26 6.36 5.42
C ALA A 114 -12.92 5.03 5.09
N LYS A 115 -14.24 5.02 4.99
CA LYS A 115 -15.01 3.80 4.69
C LYS A 115 -14.57 3.23 3.32
N ASN A 116 -14.32 1.93 3.28
CA ASN A 116 -13.91 1.20 2.06
C ASN A 116 -12.59 1.68 1.43
N GLU A 117 -11.72 2.33 2.20
CA GLU A 117 -10.41 2.75 1.72
C GLU A 117 -9.38 1.65 1.88
N THR A 118 -8.51 1.51 0.86
CA THR A 118 -7.38 0.58 0.84
C THR A 118 -6.05 1.36 0.79
N SER A 119 -4.93 0.71 1.06
CA SER A 119 -3.60 1.32 0.86
C SER A 119 -3.38 1.80 -0.57
N ASP A 120 -3.89 1.07 -1.56
CA ASP A 120 -3.80 1.46 -2.97
C ASP A 120 -4.61 2.72 -3.26
N SER A 121 -5.81 2.86 -2.69
CA SER A 121 -6.62 4.08 -2.84
C SER A 121 -5.98 5.29 -2.15
N VAL A 122 -5.32 5.10 -0.99
CA VAL A 122 -4.54 6.15 -0.34
C VAL A 122 -3.38 6.59 -1.23
N ALA A 123 -2.62 5.64 -1.81
CA ALA A 123 -1.52 5.94 -2.71
C ALA A 123 -1.98 6.68 -3.97
N ALA A 124 -3.10 6.27 -4.56
CA ALA A 124 -3.69 6.96 -5.73
C ALA A 124 -4.14 8.39 -5.39
N LYS A 125 -4.73 8.62 -4.20
CA LYS A 125 -5.09 9.97 -3.73
C LYS A 125 -3.85 10.85 -3.53
N LEU A 126 -2.78 10.29 -2.96
CA LEU A 126 -1.50 10.99 -2.82
C LEU A 126 -0.89 11.33 -4.18
N ALA A 127 -0.87 10.39 -5.12
CA ALA A 127 -0.37 10.64 -6.47
C ALA A 127 -1.14 11.79 -7.15
N ARG A 128 -2.47 11.82 -7.02
CA ARG A 128 -3.29 12.93 -7.50
C ARG A 128 -2.96 14.26 -6.79
N HIS A 129 -2.81 14.24 -5.46
CA HIS A 129 -2.52 15.45 -4.67
C HIS A 129 -1.17 16.07 -5.04
N PHE A 130 -0.15 15.24 -5.23
CA PHE A 130 1.19 15.68 -5.61
C PHE A 130 1.40 15.79 -7.14
N ASN A 131 0.37 15.53 -7.95
CA ASN A 131 0.42 15.52 -9.41
C ASN A 131 1.59 14.68 -9.94
N THR A 132 1.67 13.43 -9.52
CA THR A 132 2.78 12.52 -9.83
C THR A 132 2.29 11.15 -10.27
N ASP A 133 3.18 10.34 -10.81
CA ASP A 133 2.88 8.98 -11.22
C ASP A 133 2.53 8.07 -10.03
N PHE A 134 1.64 7.11 -10.27
CA PHE A 134 1.27 6.07 -9.34
C PHE A 134 1.80 4.71 -9.79
N ILE A 135 2.64 4.11 -8.96
CA ILE A 135 3.14 2.75 -9.17
C ILE A 135 2.56 1.82 -8.10
N ASN A 136 1.88 0.76 -8.52
CA ASN A 136 1.36 -0.27 -7.61
C ASN A 136 2.22 -1.54 -7.68
N LEU A 137 2.93 -1.84 -6.59
CA LEU A 137 3.72 -3.06 -6.44
C LEU A 137 2.90 -4.12 -5.72
N THR A 138 2.66 -5.22 -6.41
CA THR A 138 1.83 -6.33 -5.94
C THR A 138 2.50 -7.67 -6.22
N ASP A 139 1.94 -8.75 -5.68
CA ASP A 139 2.41 -10.14 -5.84
C ASP A 139 1.87 -10.84 -7.11
N ILE A 140 1.26 -10.07 -8.01
CA ILE A 140 0.85 -10.50 -9.35
C ILE A 140 1.48 -9.57 -10.40
N THR A 141 1.62 -10.07 -11.63
CA THR A 141 2.36 -9.38 -12.70
C THR A 141 1.68 -8.12 -13.23
N GLY A 142 0.44 -7.85 -12.83
CA GLY A 142 -0.27 -6.63 -13.21
C GLY A 142 -1.78 -6.81 -13.24
N LEU A 143 -2.47 -6.04 -14.10
CA LEU A 143 -3.91 -6.08 -14.23
C LEU A 143 -4.34 -7.26 -15.13
N TYR A 144 -5.44 -7.91 -14.75
CA TYR A 144 -6.07 -8.99 -15.50
C TYR A 144 -7.58 -8.76 -15.60
N ASP A 145 -8.20 -9.35 -16.60
CA ASP A 145 -9.65 -9.34 -16.82
C ASP A 145 -10.42 -10.11 -15.71
N LYS A 146 -9.75 -11.03 -15.01
CA LYS A 146 -10.23 -11.82 -13.87
C LYS A 146 -9.06 -12.32 -13.04
N ASN A 147 -9.35 -12.88 -11.85
CA ASN A 147 -8.30 -13.29 -10.92
C ASN A 147 -7.43 -14.44 -11.48
N PRO A 148 -6.14 -14.20 -11.79
CA PRO A 148 -5.25 -15.20 -12.40
C PRO A 148 -4.91 -16.37 -11.45
N LYS A 149 -5.08 -16.21 -10.13
CA LYS A 149 -4.90 -17.29 -9.15
C LYS A 149 -6.08 -18.28 -9.13
N ARG A 150 -7.23 -17.85 -9.63
CA ARG A 150 -8.46 -18.68 -9.70
C ARG A 150 -8.76 -19.19 -11.11
N TYR A 151 -8.39 -18.42 -12.13
CA TYR A 151 -8.76 -18.69 -13.53
C TYR A 151 -7.52 -18.80 -14.39
N LYS A 152 -7.19 -20.02 -14.85
CA LYS A 152 -6.02 -20.28 -15.72
C LYS A 152 -6.09 -19.51 -17.06
N ASN A 153 -7.29 -19.15 -17.52
CA ASN A 153 -7.51 -18.38 -18.74
C ASN A 153 -7.69 -16.87 -18.48
N ALA A 154 -7.20 -16.35 -17.35
CA ALA A 154 -7.15 -14.92 -17.09
C ALA A 154 -6.20 -14.23 -18.09
N LYS A 155 -6.67 -13.17 -18.75
CA LYS A 155 -5.90 -12.42 -19.72
C LYS A 155 -5.25 -11.22 -19.06
N PHE A 156 -3.94 -11.08 -19.27
CA PHE A 156 -3.17 -9.93 -18.83
C PHE A 156 -3.57 -8.69 -19.64
N ILE A 157 -3.71 -7.55 -18.98
CA ILE A 157 -4.03 -6.25 -19.57
C ILE A 157 -2.80 -5.37 -19.39
N SER A 158 -2.03 -5.20 -20.48
CA SER A 158 -0.79 -4.43 -20.46
C SER A 158 -1.03 -2.92 -20.41
N GLU A 159 -2.13 -2.46 -21.00
CA GLU A 159 -2.49 -1.05 -21.07
C GLU A 159 -4.01 -0.90 -21.08
N ILE A 160 -4.53 0.09 -20.39
CA ILE A 160 -5.97 0.34 -20.27
C ILE A 160 -6.20 1.82 -19.97
N SER A 161 -7.22 2.41 -20.59
CA SER A 161 -7.65 3.76 -20.23
C SER A 161 -8.33 3.80 -18.88
N HIS A 162 -8.30 4.95 -18.19
CA HIS A 162 -9.00 5.14 -16.91
C HIS A 162 -10.51 4.85 -17.04
N LYS A 163 -11.13 5.22 -18.16
CA LYS A 163 -12.56 4.98 -18.42
C LYS A 163 -12.89 3.49 -18.47
N GLU A 164 -12.09 2.72 -19.20
CA GLU A 164 -12.24 1.26 -19.30
C GLU A 164 -11.97 0.56 -17.98
N PHE A 165 -10.89 0.97 -17.27
CA PHE A 165 -10.60 0.46 -15.92
C PHE A 165 -11.79 0.67 -14.97
N CYS A 166 -12.38 1.87 -14.93
CA CYS A 166 -13.56 2.15 -14.13
C CYS A 166 -14.76 1.28 -14.51
N SER A 167 -14.93 0.99 -15.81
CA SER A 167 -16.01 0.09 -16.27
C SER A 167 -15.82 -1.34 -15.77
N ILE A 168 -14.60 -1.87 -15.83
CA ILE A 168 -14.26 -3.22 -15.31
C ILE A 168 -14.46 -3.27 -13.80
N ALA A 169 -13.92 -2.28 -13.06
CA ALA A 169 -14.01 -2.22 -11.62
C ALA A 169 -15.45 -2.14 -11.08
N LYS A 170 -16.37 -1.53 -11.82
CA LYS A 170 -17.81 -1.49 -11.49
C LYS A 170 -18.49 -2.83 -11.65
N LYS A 171 -18.06 -3.67 -12.60
CA LYS A 171 -18.62 -5.00 -12.86
C LYS A 171 -18.16 -6.06 -11.84
N LEU A 172 -17.10 -5.78 -11.09
CA LEU A 172 -16.50 -6.69 -10.10
C LEU A 172 -16.98 -6.44 -8.66
N LYS A 173 -17.84 -5.45 -8.45
CA LYS A 173 -18.57 -5.19 -7.20
C LYS A 173 -19.88 -5.94 -7.16
#